data_b571b16d19cbb8aea2c77e1fd537489e
#
_entry.id   b571b16d19cbb8aea2c77e1fd537489e
#
_cell.length_a   1.000
_cell.length_b   1.000
_cell.length_c   1.000
_cell.angle_alpha   90.00
_cell.angle_beta   90.00
_cell.angle_gamma   90.00
#
_symmetry.space_group_name_H-M   'P 1'
#
loop_
_entity.id
_entity.type
_entity.pdbx_description
1 polymer ?
#
loop_
_entity_poly.entity_id
_entity_poly.type
_entity_poly.pdbx_seq_one_letter_code
_entity_poly.pdbx_strand_id
1 'polypeptide(L)'
;MLRETAVSKITLLLIFASVLVIPLFGFTQEPQKGQVTNLPIPRYVSLKVKEANARRGPSLSHKIDWIYKRQNMPLEIYAEYENWRRVRDFEGLGGWVHYTLLSGIRYVLIKNELLEMRLLPSIDAQVIAKVPQHNIATLDKCNKDWCRIIDDGYKGWVPKNGIWGVYENELKD
;
A
#
# COMPACT_ATOMS: atom_id res chain seq x y z
N MET A 1 -20.41 90.76 13.44
CA MET A 1 -20.85 89.48 14.01
C MET A 1 -20.98 88.56 12.82
N LEU A 2 -19.92 87.79 12.53
CA LEU A 2 -19.94 86.77 11.48
C LEU A 2 -19.50 85.42 12.14
N ARG A 3 -20.37 84.42 12.12
CA ARG A 3 -20.08 83.07 12.59
C ARG A 3 -19.51 82.26 11.42
N GLU A 4 -18.29 81.81 11.56
CA GLU A 4 -17.68 80.84 10.65
C GLU A 4 -18.18 79.47 10.99
N THR A 5 -18.66 78.75 10.01
CA THR A 5 -19.04 77.32 10.10
C THR A 5 -17.84 76.50 9.62
N ALA A 6 -17.26 75.72 10.51
CA ALA A 6 -16.22 74.76 10.24
C ALA A 6 -16.77 73.58 9.44
N VAL A 7 -16.24 73.31 8.24
CA VAL A 7 -16.52 72.16 7.44
C VAL A 7 -15.52 71.06 7.83
N SER A 8 -16.04 70.02 8.50
CA SER A 8 -15.25 68.82 8.84
C SER A 8 -15.00 67.97 7.59
N LYS A 9 -13.72 67.82 7.24
CA LYS A 9 -13.29 66.91 6.18
C LYS A 9 -13.21 65.49 6.73
N ILE A 10 -14.20 64.65 6.41
CA ILE A 10 -14.15 63.20 6.66
C ILE A 10 -13.32 62.58 5.55
N THR A 11 -12.10 62.19 5.87
CA THR A 11 -11.21 61.42 4.97
C THR A 11 -11.63 59.95 5.04
N LEU A 12 -12.28 59.46 3.99
CA LEU A 12 -12.68 58.06 3.82
C LEU A 12 -11.45 57.22 3.47
N LEU A 13 -10.93 56.47 4.41
CA LEU A 13 -9.80 55.54 4.22
C LEU A 13 -10.34 54.23 3.59
N LEU A 14 -10.17 54.06 2.29
CA LEU A 14 -10.45 52.82 1.59
C LEU A 14 -9.33 51.80 1.88
N ILE A 15 -9.59 50.86 2.79
CA ILE A 15 -8.70 49.71 3.02
C ILE A 15 -8.96 48.71 1.89
N PHE A 16 -8.03 48.64 0.94
CA PHE A 16 -7.98 47.59 -0.08
C PHE A 16 -7.47 46.28 0.61
N ALA A 17 -8.38 45.40 0.99
CA ALA A 17 -8.03 44.06 1.44
C ALA A 17 -7.66 43.21 0.21
N SER A 18 -6.36 43.13 -0.12
CA SER A 18 -5.84 42.23 -1.14
C SER A 18 -5.94 40.79 -0.60
N VAL A 19 -6.94 40.03 -1.05
CA VAL A 19 -7.05 38.60 -0.82
C VAL A 19 -5.92 37.90 -1.57
N LEU A 20 -4.88 37.50 -0.85
CA LEU A 20 -3.78 36.70 -1.37
C LEU A 20 -4.31 35.28 -1.66
N VAL A 21 -4.72 35.01 -2.87
CA VAL A 21 -5.07 33.64 -3.33
C VAL A 21 -3.77 32.86 -3.46
N ILE A 22 -3.41 32.09 -2.41
CA ILE A 22 -2.30 31.15 -2.47
C ILE A 22 -2.79 29.94 -3.26
N PRO A 23 -2.23 29.65 -4.46
CA PRO A 23 -2.56 28.41 -5.15
C PRO A 23 -2.07 27.24 -4.31
N LEU A 24 -2.99 26.38 -3.84
CA LEU A 24 -2.67 25.07 -3.28
C LEU A 24 -2.09 24.20 -4.41
N PHE A 25 -0.77 24.30 -4.62
CA PHE A 25 -0.07 23.27 -5.38
C PHE A 25 -0.14 21.99 -4.58
N GLY A 26 -1.00 21.07 -5.00
CA GLY A 26 -0.99 19.70 -4.51
C GLY A 26 0.37 19.09 -4.86
N PHE A 27 1.26 18.95 -3.88
CA PHE A 27 2.47 18.17 -4.02
C PHE A 27 2.04 16.72 -4.19
N THR A 28 1.97 16.23 -5.42
CA THR A 28 1.99 14.79 -5.70
C THR A 28 3.38 14.31 -5.31
N GLN A 29 3.49 13.72 -4.12
CA GLN A 29 4.73 13.13 -3.65
C GLN A 29 5.04 11.92 -4.54
N GLU A 30 6.09 12.02 -5.34
CA GLU A 30 6.56 10.87 -6.13
C GLU A 30 6.84 9.67 -5.20
N PRO A 31 6.49 8.44 -5.61
CA PRO A 31 6.73 7.28 -4.79
C PRO A 31 8.24 7.14 -4.51
N GLN A 32 8.59 7.00 -3.24
CA GLN A 32 9.97 6.79 -2.83
C GLN A 32 10.52 5.55 -3.55
N LYS A 33 11.75 5.64 -4.08
CA LYS A 33 12.42 4.52 -4.75
C LYS A 33 13.46 3.87 -3.83
N GLY A 34 13.57 2.56 -3.94
CA GLY A 34 14.58 1.79 -3.22
C GLY A 34 15.99 2.13 -3.72
N GLN A 35 16.93 2.30 -2.79
CA GLN A 35 18.30 2.75 -3.09
C GLN A 35 19.09 1.75 -3.92
N VAL A 36 18.74 0.46 -3.89
CA VAL A 36 19.46 -0.61 -4.56
C VAL A 36 18.80 -1.00 -5.88
N THR A 37 17.49 -1.16 -5.89
CA THR A 37 16.76 -1.66 -7.06
C THR A 37 16.16 -0.56 -7.93
N ASN A 38 16.08 0.67 -7.42
CA ASN A 38 15.34 1.79 -8.03
C ASN A 38 13.84 1.50 -8.27
N LEU A 39 13.30 0.43 -7.65
CA LEU A 39 11.88 0.11 -7.68
C LEU A 39 11.13 0.91 -6.60
N PRO A 40 9.82 1.15 -6.79
CA PRO A 40 9.02 1.82 -5.76
C PRO A 40 9.10 1.11 -4.40
N ILE A 41 9.13 1.88 -3.33
CA ILE A 41 8.94 1.41 -1.95
C ILE A 41 7.89 2.32 -1.27
N PRO A 42 6.94 1.73 -0.52
CA PRO A 42 6.80 0.29 -0.28
C PRO A 42 6.35 -0.50 -1.53
N ARG A 43 6.63 -1.80 -1.57
CA ARG A 43 6.10 -2.71 -2.59
C ARG A 43 5.93 -4.12 -2.06
N TYR A 44 4.97 -4.85 -2.63
CA TYR A 44 4.74 -6.24 -2.28
C TYR A 44 5.60 -7.21 -3.08
N VAL A 45 6.06 -8.24 -2.39
CA VAL A 45 6.79 -9.41 -2.89
C VAL A 45 6.22 -10.65 -2.21
N SER A 46 6.77 -11.84 -2.49
CA SER A 46 6.43 -13.06 -1.77
C SER A 46 7.68 -13.80 -1.29
N LEU A 47 7.51 -14.63 -0.27
CA LEU A 47 8.55 -15.53 0.21
C LEU A 47 8.75 -16.65 -0.81
N LYS A 48 9.96 -16.79 -1.36
CA LYS A 48 10.30 -17.80 -2.37
C LYS A 48 10.46 -19.20 -1.79
N VAL A 49 10.86 -19.28 -0.53
CA VAL A 49 11.26 -20.50 0.19
C VAL A 49 10.26 -20.87 1.27
N LYS A 50 10.32 -22.10 1.78
CA LYS A 50 9.44 -22.55 2.85
C LYS A 50 9.74 -21.90 4.20
N GLU A 51 11.02 -21.55 4.43
CA GLU A 51 11.46 -20.90 5.66
C GLU A 51 12.48 -19.82 5.38
N ALA A 52 12.35 -18.65 6.02
CA ALA A 52 13.30 -17.55 5.94
C ALA A 52 13.43 -16.80 7.26
N ASN A 53 14.67 -16.50 7.62
CA ASN A 53 14.99 -15.68 8.78
C ASN A 53 14.89 -14.20 8.44
N ALA A 54 14.13 -13.47 9.23
CA ALA A 54 14.10 -12.01 9.26
C ALA A 54 14.94 -11.53 10.46
N ARG A 55 15.94 -10.70 10.17
CA ARG A 55 16.96 -10.29 11.14
C ARG A 55 16.75 -8.84 11.57
N ARG A 56 17.31 -8.48 12.71
CA ARG A 56 17.27 -7.12 13.26
C ARG A 56 18.00 -6.10 12.38
N GLY A 57 19.00 -6.54 11.61
CA GLY A 57 19.78 -5.68 10.72
C GLY A 57 20.23 -6.42 9.46
N PRO A 58 20.77 -5.68 8.48
CA PRO A 58 21.08 -6.17 7.14
C PRO A 58 22.42 -6.91 7.08
N SER A 59 22.64 -7.93 7.89
CA SER A 59 23.78 -8.85 7.80
C SER A 59 23.48 -10.18 8.49
N LEU A 60 24.29 -11.20 8.21
CA LEU A 60 24.19 -12.52 8.85
C LEU A 60 24.57 -12.50 10.34
N SER A 61 25.33 -11.51 10.79
CA SER A 61 25.72 -11.35 12.19
C SER A 61 24.62 -10.84 13.10
N HIS A 62 23.56 -10.22 12.53
CA HIS A 62 22.43 -9.73 13.31
C HIS A 62 21.53 -10.88 13.78
N LYS A 63 20.99 -10.72 14.99
CA LYS A 63 20.03 -11.67 15.56
C LYS A 63 18.81 -11.84 14.68
N ILE A 64 18.28 -13.06 14.66
CA ILE A 64 16.99 -13.40 14.06
C ILE A 64 15.91 -12.89 15.03
N ASP A 65 15.02 -12.04 14.55
CA ASP A 65 13.88 -11.53 15.31
C ASP A 65 12.59 -12.28 14.96
N TRP A 66 12.50 -12.78 13.70
CA TRP A 66 11.33 -13.47 13.19
C TRP A 66 11.70 -14.57 12.21
N ILE A 67 10.91 -15.66 12.15
CA ILE A 67 11.08 -16.75 11.18
C ILE A 67 9.79 -16.94 10.42
N TYR A 68 9.80 -16.66 9.13
CA TYR A 68 8.70 -16.97 8.22
C TYR A 68 8.75 -18.45 7.84
N LYS A 69 7.60 -19.16 7.94
CA LYS A 69 7.51 -20.61 7.68
C LYS A 69 6.51 -20.97 6.58
N ARG A 70 6.05 -20.03 5.80
CA ARG A 70 5.07 -20.25 4.73
C ARG A 70 5.60 -19.76 3.40
N GLN A 71 5.87 -20.68 2.46
CA GLN A 71 6.18 -20.32 1.09
C GLN A 71 5.03 -19.50 0.47
N ASN A 72 5.36 -18.61 -0.45
CA ASN A 72 4.44 -17.69 -1.13
C ASN A 72 3.79 -16.65 -0.21
N MET A 73 4.14 -16.60 1.07
CA MET A 73 3.62 -15.58 1.98
C MET A 73 3.88 -14.18 1.41
N PRO A 74 2.85 -13.35 1.23
CA PRO A 74 3.05 -11.98 0.79
C PRO A 74 3.80 -11.20 1.88
N LEU A 75 4.71 -10.33 1.47
CA LEU A 75 5.53 -9.47 2.32
C LEU A 75 5.63 -8.09 1.68
N GLU A 76 5.66 -7.04 2.48
CA GLU A 76 5.85 -5.68 1.99
C GLU A 76 7.29 -5.24 2.27
N ILE A 77 8.05 -4.91 1.20
CA ILE A 77 9.36 -4.27 1.31
C ILE A 77 9.18 -2.78 1.54
N TYR A 78 9.79 -2.22 2.57
CA TYR A 78 9.74 -0.79 2.86
C TYR A 78 11.11 -0.14 3.05
N ALA A 79 12.22 -0.93 2.98
CA ALA A 79 13.58 -0.41 2.90
C ALA A 79 14.50 -1.42 2.20
N GLU A 80 15.60 -0.92 1.66
CA GLU A 80 16.64 -1.69 0.98
C GLU A 80 18.02 -1.30 1.49
N TYR A 81 18.89 -2.27 1.61
CA TYR A 81 20.31 -2.08 1.88
C TYR A 81 21.09 -3.24 1.25
N GLU A 82 21.99 -2.97 0.29
CA GLU A 82 22.76 -3.99 -0.43
C GLU A 82 21.90 -5.21 -0.85
N ASN A 83 22.24 -6.40 -0.34
CA ASN A 83 21.52 -7.64 -0.62
C ASN A 83 20.31 -7.88 0.30
N TRP A 84 19.95 -6.92 1.15
CA TRP A 84 18.92 -7.08 2.15
C TRP A 84 17.70 -6.22 1.84
N ARG A 85 16.53 -6.75 2.19
CA ARG A 85 15.24 -6.06 2.11
C ARG A 85 14.60 -6.07 3.48
N ARG A 86 14.22 -4.91 3.97
CA ARG A 86 13.44 -4.82 5.20
C ARG A 86 11.99 -5.04 4.86
N VAL A 87 11.42 -6.12 5.43
CA VAL A 87 10.07 -6.58 5.10
C VAL A 87 9.20 -6.61 6.35
N ARG A 88 7.88 -6.53 6.12
CA ARG A 88 6.85 -6.80 7.13
C ARG A 88 5.73 -7.64 6.51
N ASP A 89 5.05 -8.41 7.36
CA ASP A 89 3.83 -9.13 7.03
C ASP A 89 2.57 -8.30 7.35
N PHE A 90 1.39 -8.93 7.26
CA PHE A 90 0.10 -8.27 7.49
C PHE A 90 -0.11 -7.86 8.97
N GLU A 91 0.60 -8.47 9.91
CA GLU A 91 0.61 -8.11 11.33
C GLU A 91 1.66 -7.04 11.67
N GLY A 92 2.48 -6.65 10.68
CA GLY A 92 3.57 -5.69 10.85
C GLY A 92 4.86 -6.32 11.38
N LEU A 93 4.90 -7.64 11.54
CA LEU A 93 6.07 -8.37 12.01
C LEU A 93 7.07 -8.61 10.88
N GLY A 94 8.36 -8.65 11.20
CA GLY A 94 9.39 -8.92 10.18
C GLY A 94 10.77 -8.43 10.55
N GLY A 95 11.52 -7.99 9.55
CA GLY A 95 12.91 -7.57 9.66
C GLY A 95 13.64 -7.61 8.32
N TRP A 96 14.96 -7.75 8.37
CA TRP A 96 15.80 -7.81 7.20
C TRP A 96 15.91 -9.25 6.67
N VAL A 97 15.50 -9.46 5.43
CA VAL A 97 15.54 -10.73 4.70
C VAL A 97 16.46 -10.59 3.50
N HIS A 98 17.28 -11.60 3.21
CA HIS A 98 18.15 -11.59 2.04
C HIS A 98 17.30 -11.70 0.75
N TYR A 99 17.61 -10.89 -0.28
CA TYR A 99 16.76 -10.76 -1.47
C TYR A 99 16.55 -12.08 -2.23
N THR A 100 17.51 -13.02 -2.18
CA THR A 100 17.41 -14.33 -2.85
C THR A 100 16.28 -15.20 -2.32
N LEU A 101 15.80 -14.92 -1.10
CA LEU A 101 14.68 -15.62 -0.45
C LEU A 101 13.32 -15.04 -0.85
N LEU A 102 13.31 -13.95 -1.61
CA LEU A 102 12.11 -13.23 -2.05
C LEU A 102 11.86 -13.44 -3.55
N SER A 103 10.61 -13.30 -3.96
CA SER A 103 10.14 -13.42 -5.34
C SER A 103 9.24 -12.25 -5.71
N GLY A 104 9.34 -11.79 -6.95
CA GLY A 104 8.41 -10.80 -7.53
C GLY A 104 7.04 -11.36 -7.89
N ILE A 105 6.85 -12.69 -7.85
CA ILE A 105 5.53 -13.30 -8.04
C ILE A 105 4.60 -12.84 -6.92
N ARG A 106 3.43 -12.34 -7.30
CA ARG A 106 2.51 -11.72 -6.35
C ARG A 106 1.50 -12.73 -5.82
N TYR A 107 1.40 -12.76 -4.52
CA TYR A 107 0.39 -13.50 -3.77
C TYR A 107 -0.35 -12.55 -2.85
N VAL A 108 -1.52 -12.99 -2.38
CA VAL A 108 -2.34 -12.28 -1.39
C VAL A 108 -2.70 -13.20 -0.24
N LEU A 109 -2.87 -12.62 0.93
CA LEU A 109 -3.38 -13.29 2.12
C LEU A 109 -4.85 -12.90 2.31
N ILE A 110 -5.71 -13.89 2.57
CA ILE A 110 -7.12 -13.68 2.87
C ILE A 110 -7.27 -13.17 4.30
N LYS A 111 -7.93 -12.01 4.47
CA LYS A 111 -8.15 -11.36 5.77
C LYS A 111 -9.47 -11.77 6.42
N ASN A 112 -10.51 -11.95 5.63
CA ASN A 112 -11.85 -12.27 6.11
C ASN A 112 -11.93 -13.75 6.54
N GLU A 113 -12.75 -14.05 7.54
CA GLU A 113 -12.97 -15.41 8.01
C GLU A 113 -13.30 -16.38 6.87
N LEU A 114 -14.19 -15.93 5.96
CA LEU A 114 -14.56 -16.64 4.75
C LEU A 114 -14.80 -15.64 3.63
N LEU A 115 -13.93 -15.63 2.61
CA LEU A 115 -14.00 -14.69 1.49
C LEU A 115 -14.67 -15.34 0.28
N GLU A 116 -15.76 -14.74 -0.21
CA GLU A 116 -16.44 -15.22 -1.42
C GLU A 116 -15.66 -14.85 -2.67
N MET A 117 -15.32 -15.87 -3.45
CA MET A 117 -14.75 -15.73 -4.80
C MET A 117 -15.88 -15.76 -5.83
N ARG A 118 -15.95 -14.76 -6.69
CA ARG A 118 -17.04 -14.54 -7.64
C ARG A 118 -16.58 -14.68 -9.08
N LEU A 119 -17.50 -15.02 -9.95
CA LEU A 119 -17.26 -15.20 -11.39
C LEU A 119 -16.87 -13.87 -12.07
N LEU A 120 -17.49 -12.77 -11.66
CA LEU A 120 -17.26 -11.41 -12.18
C LEU A 120 -16.96 -10.42 -11.01
N PRO A 121 -16.33 -9.26 -11.29
CA PRO A 121 -16.02 -8.25 -10.28
C PRO A 121 -17.28 -7.43 -9.90
N SER A 122 -18.28 -8.09 -9.34
CA SER A 122 -19.54 -7.51 -8.89
C SER A 122 -20.07 -8.26 -7.68
N ILE A 123 -20.71 -7.53 -6.77
CA ILE A 123 -21.33 -8.11 -5.57
C ILE A 123 -22.51 -9.03 -5.90
N ASP A 124 -23.18 -8.82 -7.02
CA ASP A 124 -24.32 -9.61 -7.48
C ASP A 124 -23.90 -10.82 -8.33
N ALA A 125 -22.59 -10.95 -8.65
CA ALA A 125 -22.10 -12.05 -9.44
C ALA A 125 -22.14 -13.37 -8.67
N GLN A 126 -22.29 -14.47 -9.40
CA GLN A 126 -22.31 -15.82 -8.86
C GLN A 126 -21.05 -16.10 -8.02
N VAL A 127 -21.23 -16.60 -6.80
CA VAL A 127 -20.15 -17.14 -5.97
C VAL A 127 -19.75 -18.51 -6.52
N ILE A 128 -18.46 -18.67 -6.84
CA ILE A 128 -17.89 -19.90 -7.42
C ILE A 128 -17.05 -20.69 -6.44
N ALA A 129 -16.52 -20.04 -5.40
CA ALA A 129 -15.78 -20.66 -4.29
C ALA A 129 -15.83 -19.77 -3.04
N LYS A 130 -15.46 -20.33 -1.91
CA LYS A 130 -15.26 -19.60 -0.64
C LYS A 130 -13.85 -19.92 -0.14
N VAL A 131 -13.07 -18.89 0.13
CA VAL A 131 -11.67 -19.02 0.52
C VAL A 131 -11.53 -18.69 2.01
N PRO A 132 -11.00 -19.63 2.81
CA PRO A 132 -10.82 -19.42 4.25
C PRO A 132 -9.80 -18.32 4.56
N GLN A 133 -9.93 -17.75 5.76
CA GLN A 133 -8.98 -16.80 6.31
C GLN A 133 -7.57 -17.40 6.35
N HIS A 134 -6.58 -16.54 6.18
CA HIS A 134 -5.16 -16.87 6.15
C HIS A 134 -4.71 -17.78 4.99
N ASN A 135 -5.59 -18.14 4.04
CA ASN A 135 -5.13 -18.76 2.80
C ASN A 135 -4.26 -17.77 2.01
N ILE A 136 -3.29 -18.33 1.29
CA ILE A 136 -2.41 -17.59 0.38
C ILE A 136 -2.78 -17.95 -1.04
N ALA A 137 -3.32 -17.01 -1.79
CA ALA A 137 -3.75 -17.20 -3.16
C ALA A 137 -2.83 -16.44 -4.13
N THR A 138 -2.69 -16.95 -5.35
CA THR A 138 -1.94 -16.25 -6.41
C THR A 138 -2.74 -15.04 -6.88
N LEU A 139 -2.09 -13.88 -6.94
CA LEU A 139 -2.68 -12.66 -7.51
C LEU A 139 -2.51 -12.66 -9.03
N ASP A 140 -3.62 -12.68 -9.75
CA ASP A 140 -3.64 -12.65 -11.20
C ASP A 140 -3.72 -11.21 -11.72
N LYS A 141 -4.84 -10.50 -11.49
CA LYS A 141 -5.01 -9.09 -11.87
C LYS A 141 -5.92 -8.33 -10.91
N CYS A 142 -5.87 -6.99 -10.97
CA CYS A 142 -6.72 -6.11 -10.17
C CYS A 142 -7.27 -4.97 -11.01
N ASN A 143 -8.56 -4.66 -10.82
CA ASN A 143 -9.16 -3.40 -11.20
C ASN A 143 -9.23 -2.45 -9.98
N LYS A 144 -10.06 -1.41 -10.05
CA LYS A 144 -10.18 -0.42 -8.97
C LYS A 144 -10.55 -1.05 -7.61
N ASP A 145 -11.56 -1.92 -7.57
CA ASP A 145 -12.18 -2.38 -6.32
C ASP A 145 -12.02 -3.89 -6.09
N TRP A 146 -11.66 -4.65 -7.13
CA TRP A 146 -11.60 -6.11 -7.13
C TRP A 146 -10.26 -6.62 -7.63
N CYS A 147 -9.83 -7.76 -7.09
CA CYS A 147 -8.72 -8.53 -7.63
C CYS A 147 -9.17 -9.92 -8.04
N ARG A 148 -8.61 -10.42 -9.14
CA ARG A 148 -8.77 -11.81 -9.54
C ARG A 148 -7.63 -12.62 -8.92
N ILE A 149 -8.00 -13.67 -8.20
CA ILE A 149 -7.07 -14.57 -7.54
C ILE A 149 -7.25 -16.01 -8.05
N ILE A 150 -6.24 -16.81 -7.80
CA ILE A 150 -6.24 -18.25 -8.08
C ILE A 150 -5.92 -18.97 -6.78
N ASP A 151 -6.83 -19.85 -6.34
CA ASP A 151 -6.70 -20.65 -5.14
C ASP A 151 -7.33 -22.03 -5.38
N ASP A 152 -6.63 -23.11 -5.05
CA ASP A 152 -7.08 -24.52 -5.19
C ASP A 152 -7.74 -24.84 -6.56
N GLY A 153 -7.14 -24.33 -7.65
CA GLY A 153 -7.64 -24.53 -9.00
C GLY A 153 -8.81 -23.63 -9.43
N TYR A 154 -9.44 -22.91 -8.51
CA TYR A 154 -10.46 -21.92 -8.83
C TYR A 154 -9.82 -20.58 -9.17
N LYS A 155 -10.40 -19.91 -10.17
CA LYS A 155 -10.00 -18.56 -10.60
C LYS A 155 -11.21 -17.63 -10.57
N GLY A 156 -11.18 -16.62 -9.73
CA GLY A 156 -12.31 -15.72 -9.57
C GLY A 156 -11.94 -14.40 -8.90
N TRP A 157 -12.93 -13.53 -8.77
CA TRP A 157 -12.81 -12.18 -8.28
C TRP A 157 -13.17 -12.07 -6.81
N VAL A 158 -12.37 -11.34 -6.07
CA VAL A 158 -12.57 -11.02 -4.66
C VAL A 158 -12.44 -9.52 -4.44
N PRO A 159 -13.16 -8.91 -3.49
CA PRO A 159 -12.99 -7.50 -3.18
C PRO A 159 -11.64 -7.23 -2.53
N LYS A 160 -10.97 -6.13 -2.89
CA LYS A 160 -9.64 -5.77 -2.37
C LYS A 160 -9.58 -5.65 -0.85
N ASN A 161 -10.64 -5.16 -0.23
CA ASN A 161 -10.69 -5.01 1.22
C ASN A 161 -10.66 -6.34 1.98
N GLY A 162 -10.96 -7.47 1.32
CA GLY A 162 -10.90 -8.83 1.88
C GLY A 162 -9.52 -9.49 1.84
N ILE A 163 -8.53 -8.86 1.20
CA ILE A 163 -7.18 -9.41 1.01
C ILE A 163 -6.09 -8.45 1.48
N TRP A 164 -4.89 -8.99 1.73
CA TRP A 164 -3.66 -8.24 1.97
C TRP A 164 -2.58 -8.67 0.97
N GLY A 165 -1.76 -7.75 0.52
CA GLY A 165 -0.74 -7.99 -0.52
C GLY A 165 -0.97 -7.16 -1.78
N VAL A 166 -1.96 -6.23 -1.76
CA VAL A 166 -2.24 -5.24 -2.80
C VAL A 166 -2.53 -3.88 -2.16
N TYR A 167 -2.22 -2.80 -2.86
CA TYR A 167 -2.60 -1.46 -2.44
C TYR A 167 -4.01 -1.12 -2.94
N GLU A 168 -4.69 -0.24 -2.22
CA GLU A 168 -6.06 0.17 -2.55
C GLU A 168 -6.17 0.70 -3.99
N ASN A 169 -5.24 1.54 -4.40
CA ASN A 169 -5.22 2.13 -5.74
C ASN A 169 -4.43 1.32 -6.78
N GLU A 170 -3.95 0.12 -6.42
CA GLU A 170 -3.16 -0.68 -7.34
C GLU A 170 -4.01 -1.25 -8.48
N LEU A 171 -3.59 -1.02 -9.71
CA LEU A 171 -4.09 -1.68 -10.90
C LEU A 171 -3.05 -2.71 -11.35
N LYS A 172 -3.48 -3.89 -11.75
CA LYS A 172 -2.62 -4.96 -12.23
C LYS A 172 -3.30 -5.73 -13.35
N ASP A 173 -2.66 -5.81 -14.48
CA ASP A 173 -3.05 -6.61 -15.66
C ASP A 173 -2.49 -8.03 -15.60
#